data_5419850023254af22401ffd500d52dee
#
_entry.id   5419850023254af22401ffd500d52dee
#
_cell.length_a   1.000
_cell.length_b   1.000
_cell.length_c   1.000
_cell.angle_alpha   90.00
_cell.angle_beta   90.00
_cell.angle_gamma   90.00
#
_symmetry.space_group_name_H-M   'P 1'
#
loop_
_entity.id
_entity.type
_entity.pdbx_description
1 polymer ?
#
loop_
_entity_poly.entity_id
_entity_poly.type
_entity_poly.pdbx_seq_one_letter_code
_entity_poly.pdbx_strand_id
1 'polypeptide(L)'
;MKRLGAIIAGGKATRFGSDKAAAMLNGRPLIEHVADGLRSQVDKLIVCGRAWPEMDWIGDYPFPDMGPLGGLNAALHYAQQNGFDEVLTAGCDVVPVAQFPMERPDERAIYIDGHYLFGAWPVALAPVLQEHLRDQDNLSMRGWIAAIDAQAITLTQIFHNLNAPEQLSQYAAQQSNIGIR
;
A
#
# COMPACT_ATOMS: atom_id res chain seq x y z
N MET A 1 3.12 18.89 -6.69
CA MET A 1 2.51 17.57 -6.90
C MET A 1 1.78 17.19 -5.63
N LYS A 2 0.48 16.92 -5.70
CA LYS A 2 -0.38 16.59 -4.56
C LYS A 2 -0.57 15.06 -4.48
N ARG A 3 -0.24 14.46 -3.34
CA ARG A 3 -0.18 13.01 -3.16
C ARG A 3 -1.27 12.49 -2.22
N LEU A 4 -1.93 11.42 -2.64
CA LEU A 4 -2.81 10.62 -1.79
C LEU A 4 -2.06 9.37 -1.31
N GLY A 5 -2.04 9.11 -0.01
CA GLY A 5 -1.60 7.84 0.56
C GLY A 5 -2.77 6.84 0.62
N ALA A 6 -2.55 5.61 0.21
CA ALA A 6 -3.54 4.55 0.26
C ALA A 6 -2.96 3.29 0.90
N ILE A 7 -3.47 2.92 2.09
CA ILE A 7 -3.13 1.66 2.72
C ILE A 7 -4.08 0.59 2.18
N ILE A 8 -3.54 -0.37 1.43
CA ILE A 8 -4.31 -1.49 0.89
C ILE A 8 -4.47 -2.54 1.99
N ALA A 9 -5.65 -2.56 2.61
CA ALA A 9 -5.96 -3.39 3.76
C ALA A 9 -7.13 -4.36 3.49
N GLY A 10 -7.62 -4.42 2.25
CA GLY A 10 -8.59 -5.41 1.78
C GLY A 10 -7.93 -6.79 1.64
N GLY A 11 -8.73 -7.83 1.82
CA GLY A 11 -8.31 -9.22 1.67
C GLY A 11 -8.58 -10.05 2.92
N LYS A 12 -8.96 -11.32 2.70
CA LYS A 12 -9.20 -12.28 3.79
C LYS A 12 -7.85 -12.79 4.30
N ALA A 13 -7.42 -12.31 5.46
CA ALA A 13 -6.19 -12.75 6.13
C ALA A 13 -6.34 -14.18 6.71
N THR A 14 -6.57 -15.16 5.83
CA THR A 14 -6.83 -16.57 6.23
C THR A 14 -5.63 -17.26 6.89
N ARG A 15 -4.41 -16.75 6.65
CA ARG A 15 -3.18 -17.34 7.19
C ARG A 15 -2.77 -16.80 8.55
N PHE A 16 -3.25 -15.63 8.96
CA PHE A 16 -2.89 -15.02 10.23
C PHE A 16 -3.78 -15.49 11.38
N GLY A 17 -4.89 -16.18 11.08
CA GLY A 17 -5.89 -16.62 12.08
C GLY A 17 -6.65 -15.48 12.76
N SER A 18 -6.27 -14.22 12.48
CA SER A 18 -6.84 -12.99 13.02
C SER A 18 -6.65 -11.83 12.04
N ASP A 19 -7.23 -10.68 12.34
CA ASP A 19 -7.10 -9.47 11.55
C ASP A 19 -5.65 -8.94 11.56
N LYS A 20 -4.96 -9.09 10.43
CA LYS A 20 -3.56 -8.70 10.25
C LYS A 20 -3.32 -7.20 10.45
N ALA A 21 -4.24 -6.35 9.99
CA ALA A 21 -4.12 -4.90 10.15
C ALA A 21 -4.19 -4.48 11.62
N ALA A 22 -4.95 -5.24 12.44
CA ALA A 22 -5.11 -5.03 13.87
C ALA A 22 -4.04 -5.74 14.72
N ALA A 23 -3.13 -6.52 14.11
CA ALA A 23 -2.06 -7.19 14.84
C ALA A 23 -1.16 -6.16 15.55
N MET A 24 -0.85 -6.42 16.83
CA MET A 24 -0.16 -5.46 17.69
C MET A 24 1.36 -5.55 17.53
N LEU A 25 1.98 -4.46 17.14
CA LEU A 25 3.44 -4.26 17.12
C LEU A 25 3.80 -3.15 18.11
N ASN A 26 4.58 -3.45 19.13
CA ASN A 26 4.98 -2.50 20.17
C ASN A 26 3.80 -1.72 20.79
N GLY A 27 2.68 -2.42 21.06
CA GLY A 27 1.50 -1.85 21.69
C GLY A 27 0.58 -1.04 20.79
N ARG A 28 0.82 -1.01 19.45
CA ARG A 28 -0.02 -0.32 18.46
C ARG A 28 -0.37 -1.25 17.29
N PRO A 29 -1.55 -1.10 16.67
CA PRO A 29 -1.90 -1.85 15.47
C PRO A 29 -0.90 -1.67 14.33
N LEU A 30 -0.62 -2.73 13.59
CA LEU A 30 0.37 -2.72 12.50
C LEU A 30 0.04 -1.69 11.41
N ILE A 31 -1.23 -1.54 11.08
CA ILE A 31 -1.69 -0.54 10.10
C ILE A 31 -1.34 0.91 10.52
N GLU A 32 -1.28 1.20 11.82
CA GLU A 32 -0.91 2.54 12.30
C GLU A 32 0.58 2.84 12.10
N HIS A 33 1.45 1.84 12.23
CA HIS A 33 2.86 1.98 11.88
C HIS A 33 3.04 2.26 10.38
N VAL A 34 2.25 1.60 9.54
CA VAL A 34 2.24 1.88 8.09
C VAL A 34 1.69 3.28 7.81
N ALA A 35 0.62 3.68 8.49
CA ALA A 35 0.05 5.02 8.36
C ALA A 35 1.06 6.12 8.70
N ASP A 36 1.81 5.97 9.79
CA ASP A 36 2.84 6.94 10.20
C ASP A 36 3.94 7.07 9.14
N GLY A 37 4.36 5.95 8.56
CA GLY A 37 5.38 5.95 7.50
C GLY A 37 4.92 6.61 6.19
N LEU A 38 3.62 6.55 5.86
CA LEU A 38 3.06 7.23 4.69
C LEU A 38 2.76 8.71 4.94
N ARG A 39 2.30 9.09 6.15
CA ARG A 39 1.85 10.47 6.45
C ARG A 39 2.88 11.55 6.14
N SER A 40 4.16 11.25 6.29
CA SER A 40 5.24 12.21 5.98
C SER A 40 5.46 12.46 4.49
N GLN A 41 4.81 11.66 3.63
CA GLN A 41 5.04 11.66 2.18
C GLN A 41 3.82 12.11 1.38
N VAL A 42 2.66 12.33 2.04
CA VAL A 42 1.36 12.53 1.38
C VAL A 42 0.56 13.68 1.99
N ASP A 43 -0.32 14.28 1.21
CA ASP A 43 -1.20 15.36 1.65
C ASP A 43 -2.46 14.83 2.36
N LYS A 44 -2.86 13.62 2.02
CA LYS A 44 -3.99 12.91 2.64
C LYS A 44 -3.72 11.41 2.67
N LEU A 45 -4.22 10.73 3.70
CA LEU A 45 -4.14 9.28 3.86
C LEU A 45 -5.54 8.68 3.92
N ILE A 46 -5.74 7.55 3.23
CA ILE A 46 -6.96 6.74 3.30
C ILE A 46 -6.63 5.25 3.45
N VAL A 47 -7.59 4.49 3.96
CA VAL A 47 -7.55 3.02 3.99
C VAL A 47 -8.46 2.47 2.90
N CYS A 48 -7.99 1.50 2.12
CA CYS A 48 -8.75 0.86 1.04
C CYS A 48 -9.13 -0.58 1.42
N GLY A 49 -10.38 -0.94 1.11
CA GLY A 49 -10.93 -2.29 1.27
C GLY A 49 -11.56 -2.58 2.64
N ARG A 50 -11.42 -1.69 3.62
CA ARG A 50 -12.06 -1.82 4.93
C ARG A 50 -12.12 -0.52 5.71
N ALA A 51 -13.08 -0.42 6.63
CA ALA A 51 -13.12 0.65 7.61
C ALA A 51 -12.00 0.50 8.65
N TRP A 52 -11.41 1.64 9.08
CA TRP A 52 -10.50 1.70 10.21
C TRP A 52 -10.84 2.91 11.09
N PRO A 53 -10.84 2.76 12.44
CA PRO A 53 -11.11 3.89 13.33
C PRO A 53 -10.19 5.08 13.06
N GLU A 54 -10.74 6.29 13.14
CA GLU A 54 -10.01 7.56 13.00
C GLU A 54 -9.27 7.78 11.67
N MET A 55 -9.49 6.93 10.66
CA MET A 55 -8.95 7.11 9.31
C MET A 55 -10.10 7.14 8.28
N ASP A 56 -9.97 8.01 7.29
CA ASP A 56 -10.84 7.96 6.11
C ASP A 56 -10.66 6.63 5.40
N TRP A 57 -11.74 6.04 4.93
CA TRP A 57 -11.67 4.76 4.23
C TRP A 57 -12.61 4.71 3.03
N ILE A 58 -12.26 3.84 2.07
CA ILE A 58 -13.08 3.53 0.90
C ILE A 58 -13.12 2.02 0.66
N GLY A 59 -14.21 1.54 0.07
CA GLY A 59 -14.30 0.15 -0.40
C GLY A 59 -13.49 -0.08 -1.67
N ASP A 60 -13.32 -1.36 -2.04
CA ASP A 60 -12.76 -1.71 -3.35
C ASP A 60 -13.69 -1.26 -4.49
N TYR A 61 -13.12 -0.98 -5.65
CA TYR A 61 -13.86 -0.55 -6.83
C TYR A 61 -13.36 -1.32 -8.07
N PRO A 62 -14.24 -1.76 -8.99
CA PRO A 62 -15.70 -1.55 -9.04
C PRO A 62 -16.53 -2.48 -8.15
N PHE A 63 -15.95 -3.56 -7.63
CA PHE A 63 -16.64 -4.54 -6.79
C PHE A 63 -15.84 -4.83 -5.53
N PRO A 64 -16.50 -5.28 -4.44
CA PRO A 64 -15.78 -5.75 -3.24
C PRO A 64 -14.95 -7.01 -3.53
N ASP A 65 -13.97 -7.26 -2.69
CA ASP A 65 -13.11 -8.47 -2.70
C ASP A 65 -12.28 -8.65 -4.00
N MET A 66 -11.96 -7.58 -4.72
CA MET A 66 -11.10 -7.63 -5.93
C MET A 66 -9.60 -7.68 -5.60
N GLY A 67 -9.26 -7.93 -4.35
CA GLY A 67 -7.87 -7.98 -3.90
C GLY A 67 -7.16 -6.60 -3.99
N PRO A 68 -5.82 -6.60 -4.04
CA PRO A 68 -5.08 -5.35 -3.98
C PRO A 68 -5.37 -4.37 -5.11
N LEU A 69 -5.70 -4.86 -6.30
CA LEU A 69 -6.02 -4.00 -7.44
C LEU A 69 -7.36 -3.30 -7.29
N GLY A 70 -8.34 -3.92 -6.61
CA GLY A 70 -9.60 -3.25 -6.27
C GLY A 70 -9.40 -2.03 -5.38
N GLY A 71 -8.54 -2.17 -4.37
CA GLY A 71 -8.14 -1.08 -3.49
C GLY A 71 -7.35 0.02 -4.21
N LEU A 72 -6.38 -0.35 -5.07
CA LEU A 72 -5.63 0.61 -5.88
C LEU A 72 -6.55 1.37 -6.85
N ASN A 73 -7.47 0.66 -7.51
CA ASN A 73 -8.40 1.29 -8.44
C ASN A 73 -9.32 2.29 -7.73
N ALA A 74 -9.84 1.92 -6.56
CA ALA A 74 -10.62 2.83 -5.71
C ALA A 74 -9.82 4.08 -5.33
N ALA A 75 -8.55 3.91 -4.93
CA ALA A 75 -7.68 5.02 -4.56
C ALA A 75 -7.38 5.94 -5.74
N LEU A 76 -7.11 5.41 -6.93
CA LEU A 76 -6.87 6.20 -8.14
C LEU A 76 -8.10 7.02 -8.54
N HIS A 77 -9.30 6.42 -8.52
CA HIS A 77 -10.54 7.14 -8.79
C HIS A 77 -10.85 8.21 -7.74
N TYR A 78 -10.62 7.89 -6.46
CA TYR A 78 -10.74 8.88 -5.39
C TYR A 78 -9.76 10.04 -5.60
N ALA A 79 -8.52 9.75 -5.93
CA ALA A 79 -7.48 10.75 -6.18
C ALA A 79 -7.87 11.66 -7.36
N GLN A 80 -8.35 11.09 -8.47
CA GLN A 80 -8.81 11.81 -9.64
C GLN A 80 -9.95 12.78 -9.31
N GLN A 81 -10.94 12.32 -8.55
CA GLN A 81 -12.10 13.13 -8.15
C GLN A 81 -11.77 14.26 -7.17
N ASN A 82 -10.68 14.11 -6.41
CA ASN A 82 -10.27 15.07 -5.37
C ASN A 82 -9.02 15.88 -5.73
N GLY A 83 -8.58 15.85 -6.98
CA GLY A 83 -7.51 16.70 -7.50
C GLY A 83 -6.12 16.37 -6.92
N PHE A 84 -5.83 15.09 -6.71
CA PHE A 84 -4.49 14.59 -6.47
C PHE A 84 -3.82 14.23 -7.80
N ASP A 85 -2.49 14.29 -7.82
CA ASP A 85 -1.69 13.99 -9.01
C ASP A 85 -1.21 12.53 -8.99
N GLU A 86 -1.00 11.97 -7.79
CA GLU A 86 -0.39 10.67 -7.59
C GLU A 86 -0.95 9.95 -6.37
N VAL A 87 -0.99 8.61 -6.42
CA VAL A 87 -1.31 7.74 -5.29
C VAL A 87 -0.05 6.99 -4.85
N LEU A 88 0.35 7.13 -3.57
CA LEU A 88 1.32 6.24 -2.93
C LEU A 88 0.59 5.10 -2.25
N THR A 89 0.99 3.86 -2.52
CA THR A 89 0.40 2.67 -1.87
C THR A 89 1.35 1.97 -0.93
N ALA A 90 0.80 1.37 0.11
CA ALA A 90 1.46 0.40 0.98
C ALA A 90 0.47 -0.72 1.37
N GLY A 91 0.97 -1.93 1.56
CA GLY A 91 0.21 -2.98 2.25
C GLY A 91 0.19 -2.72 3.77
N CYS A 92 -0.82 -3.22 4.47
CA CYS A 92 -0.95 -3.04 5.92
C CYS A 92 0.03 -3.89 6.76
N ASP A 93 0.93 -4.63 6.14
CA ASP A 93 1.73 -5.71 6.75
C ASP A 93 3.24 -5.62 6.46
N VAL A 94 3.69 -4.56 5.82
CA VAL A 94 5.12 -4.39 5.49
C VAL A 94 5.69 -3.15 6.18
N VAL A 95 6.73 -3.35 6.94
CA VAL A 95 7.45 -2.27 7.67
C VAL A 95 8.97 -2.41 7.50
N PRO A 96 9.70 -1.28 7.59
CA PRO A 96 9.22 0.09 7.55
C PRO A 96 8.63 0.45 6.18
N VAL A 97 7.93 1.56 6.07
CA VAL A 97 7.35 2.03 4.79
C VAL A 97 8.45 2.61 3.91
N ALA A 98 8.41 2.26 2.63
CA ALA A 98 9.34 2.79 1.63
C ALA A 98 9.20 4.31 1.48
N GLN A 99 10.33 5.01 1.31
CA GLN A 99 10.35 6.43 0.99
C GLN A 99 10.41 6.59 -0.53
N PHE A 100 9.48 7.36 -1.07
CA PHE A 100 9.39 7.63 -2.50
C PHE A 100 9.94 9.02 -2.85
N PRO A 101 10.65 9.18 -3.97
CA PRO A 101 11.13 10.49 -4.39
C PRO A 101 9.95 11.45 -4.63
N MET A 102 10.12 12.72 -4.21
CA MET A 102 9.11 13.76 -4.41
C MET A 102 9.03 14.21 -5.88
N GLU A 103 10.16 14.22 -6.57
CA GLU A 103 10.26 14.59 -7.97
C GLU A 103 10.76 13.40 -8.78
N ARG A 104 10.19 13.19 -9.94
CA ARG A 104 10.59 12.16 -10.89
C ARG A 104 10.69 12.80 -12.28
N PRO A 105 11.72 12.43 -13.05
CA PRO A 105 11.94 13.03 -14.39
C PRO A 105 10.85 12.63 -15.39
N ASP A 106 10.18 11.52 -15.15
CA ASP A 106 9.03 11.04 -15.91
C ASP A 106 7.85 10.75 -14.97
N GLU A 107 6.64 10.83 -15.49
CA GLU A 107 5.41 10.52 -14.75
C GLU A 107 5.09 9.02 -14.79
N ARG A 108 6.10 8.14 -14.90
CA ARG A 108 5.88 6.70 -14.92
C ARG A 108 5.49 6.19 -13.53
N ALA A 109 4.65 5.16 -13.51
CA ALA A 109 4.43 4.41 -12.29
C ALA A 109 5.73 3.73 -11.84
N ILE A 110 6.00 3.76 -10.54
CA ILE A 110 7.14 3.10 -9.92
C ILE A 110 6.67 2.18 -8.81
N TYR A 111 7.44 1.12 -8.54
CA TYR A 111 7.21 0.22 -7.43
C TYR A 111 8.53 -0.25 -6.82
N ILE A 112 8.49 -0.73 -5.57
CA ILE A 112 9.66 -1.27 -4.91
C ILE A 112 9.82 -2.74 -5.30
N ASP A 113 10.97 -3.10 -5.84
CA ASP A 113 11.25 -4.46 -6.25
C ASP A 113 11.09 -5.44 -5.06
N GLY A 114 10.39 -6.54 -5.32
CA GLY A 114 10.03 -7.51 -4.27
C GLY A 114 8.83 -7.12 -3.40
N HIS A 115 8.36 -5.85 -3.45
CA HIS A 115 7.25 -5.33 -2.63
C HIS A 115 6.20 -4.61 -3.48
N TYR A 116 5.45 -5.36 -4.26
CA TYR A 116 4.56 -4.87 -5.31
C TYR A 116 3.43 -3.93 -4.84
N LEU A 117 3.11 -3.91 -3.54
CA LEU A 117 2.17 -2.95 -2.94
C LEU A 117 2.82 -1.63 -2.53
N PHE A 118 4.15 -1.55 -2.48
CA PHE A 118 4.82 -0.28 -2.38
C PHE A 118 5.00 0.31 -3.78
N GLY A 119 4.18 1.28 -4.12
CA GLY A 119 4.20 1.93 -5.42
C GLY A 119 3.75 3.38 -5.39
N ALA A 120 4.16 4.11 -6.41
CA ALA A 120 3.69 5.46 -6.71
C ALA A 120 3.05 5.46 -8.09
N TRP A 121 1.78 5.76 -8.14
CA TRP A 121 0.90 5.57 -9.29
C TRP A 121 0.33 6.91 -9.74
N PRO A 122 0.69 7.43 -10.92
CA PRO A 122 0.07 8.62 -11.51
C PRO A 122 -1.45 8.45 -11.62
N VAL A 123 -2.19 9.49 -11.28
CA VAL A 123 -3.67 9.44 -11.29
C VAL A 123 -4.24 9.19 -12.69
N ALA A 124 -3.50 9.52 -13.74
CA ALA A 124 -3.84 9.23 -15.13
C ALA A 124 -4.04 7.72 -15.41
N LEU A 125 -3.55 6.84 -14.53
CA LEU A 125 -3.75 5.39 -14.63
C LEU A 125 -5.15 4.92 -14.20
N ALA A 126 -6.00 5.77 -13.61
CA ALA A 126 -7.34 5.38 -13.18
C ALA A 126 -8.17 4.71 -14.30
N PRO A 127 -8.34 5.29 -15.49
CA PRO A 127 -9.08 4.64 -16.57
C PRO A 127 -8.39 3.38 -17.11
N VAL A 128 -7.05 3.35 -17.08
CA VAL A 128 -6.26 2.20 -17.57
C VAL A 128 -6.44 0.99 -16.65
N LEU A 129 -6.36 1.20 -15.32
CA LEU A 129 -6.60 0.13 -14.35
C LEU A 129 -8.05 -0.34 -14.37
N GLN A 130 -9.00 0.58 -14.50
CA GLN A 130 -10.42 0.25 -14.66
C GLN A 130 -10.66 -0.69 -15.86
N GLU A 131 -10.00 -0.48 -16.98
CA GLU A 131 -10.08 -1.35 -18.14
C GLU A 131 -9.40 -2.70 -17.90
N HIS A 132 -8.20 -2.69 -17.32
CA HIS A 132 -7.47 -3.91 -16.95
C HIS A 132 -8.28 -4.84 -16.03
N LEU A 133 -9.09 -4.27 -15.11
CA LEU A 133 -9.94 -5.04 -14.20
C LEU A 133 -11.16 -5.68 -14.86
N ARG A 134 -11.54 -5.27 -16.08
CA ARG A 134 -12.61 -5.91 -16.84
C ARG A 134 -12.19 -7.26 -17.39
N ASP A 135 -10.91 -7.42 -17.68
CA ASP A 135 -10.29 -8.62 -18.19
C ASP A 135 -9.87 -9.55 -17.04
N GLN A 136 -10.79 -10.12 -16.31
CA GLN A 136 -10.63 -10.83 -15.03
C GLN A 136 -9.55 -11.93 -14.96
N ASP A 137 -8.76 -12.13 -16.02
CA ASP A 137 -7.78 -13.20 -16.11
C ASP A 137 -6.50 -12.96 -15.28
N ASN A 138 -6.17 -11.70 -14.93
CA ASN A 138 -4.96 -11.40 -14.15
C ASN A 138 -5.15 -10.22 -13.17
N LEU A 139 -5.78 -10.49 -12.03
CA LEU A 139 -6.01 -9.51 -10.96
C LEU A 139 -4.81 -9.38 -9.99
N SER A 140 -3.60 -9.77 -10.40
CA SER A 140 -2.41 -9.66 -9.57
C SER A 140 -1.70 -8.31 -9.76
N MET A 141 -1.08 -7.80 -8.69
CA MET A 141 -0.20 -6.62 -8.78
C MET A 141 0.94 -6.82 -9.80
N ARG A 142 1.49 -8.04 -9.90
CA ARG A 142 2.52 -8.35 -10.90
C ARG A 142 2.01 -8.22 -12.33
N GLY A 143 0.81 -8.72 -12.60
CA GLY A 143 0.19 -8.58 -13.92
C GLY A 143 -0.06 -7.13 -14.29
N TRP A 144 -0.57 -6.33 -13.36
CA TRP A 144 -0.75 -4.90 -13.53
C TRP A 144 0.56 -4.17 -13.81
N ILE A 145 1.59 -4.38 -12.98
CA ILE A 145 2.92 -3.79 -13.13
C ILE A 145 3.51 -4.08 -14.52
N ALA A 146 3.38 -5.33 -14.99
CA ALA A 146 3.84 -5.72 -16.31
C ALA A 146 3.02 -5.07 -17.44
N ALA A 147 1.69 -4.96 -17.26
CA ALA A 147 0.80 -4.39 -18.26
C ALA A 147 1.07 -2.90 -18.55
N ILE A 148 1.50 -2.14 -17.54
CA ILE A 148 1.80 -0.71 -17.67
C ILE A 148 3.29 -0.40 -17.78
N ASP A 149 4.14 -1.39 -17.85
CA ASP A 149 5.62 -1.23 -17.85
C ASP A 149 6.10 -0.32 -16.71
N ALA A 150 5.60 -0.56 -15.49
CA ALA A 150 5.99 0.21 -14.31
C ALA A 150 7.46 -0.02 -13.98
N GLN A 151 8.16 1.03 -13.56
CA GLN A 151 9.59 0.98 -13.26
C GLN A 151 9.85 0.41 -11.86
N ALA A 152 10.70 -0.61 -11.77
CA ALA A 152 11.19 -1.12 -10.50
C ALA A 152 12.23 -0.17 -9.88
N ILE A 153 12.12 0.06 -8.57
CA ILE A 153 13.14 0.73 -7.77
C ILE A 153 13.69 -0.28 -6.76
N THR A 154 15.00 -0.44 -6.75
CA THR A 154 15.69 -1.23 -5.73
C THR A 154 16.17 -0.30 -4.63
N LEU A 155 15.76 -0.56 -3.39
CA LEU A 155 16.21 0.16 -2.20
C LEU A 155 17.14 -0.73 -1.37
N THR A 156 18.13 -0.11 -0.73
CA THR A 156 19.01 -0.81 0.24
C THR A 156 18.32 -1.07 1.58
N GLN A 157 17.17 -0.44 1.82
CA GLN A 157 16.35 -0.62 3.00
C GLN A 157 15.79 -2.05 3.06
N ILE A 158 15.87 -2.68 4.23
CA ILE A 158 15.30 -4.00 4.47
C ILE A 158 13.83 -3.82 4.89
N PHE A 159 12.94 -4.49 4.18
CA PHE A 159 11.51 -4.53 4.48
C PHE A 159 11.12 -5.86 5.09
N HIS A 160 10.25 -5.83 6.09
CA HIS A 160 9.76 -7.01 6.78
C HIS A 160 8.28 -7.20 6.51
N ASN A 161 7.94 -8.34 5.87
CA ASN A 161 6.56 -8.79 5.72
C ASN A 161 6.13 -9.50 7.01
N LEU A 162 5.27 -8.87 7.80
CA LEU A 162 4.82 -9.40 9.09
C LEU A 162 3.54 -10.23 8.88
N ASN A 163 3.73 -11.47 8.42
CA ASN A 163 2.65 -12.39 8.02
C ASN A 163 2.27 -13.41 9.11
N ALA A 164 2.98 -13.42 10.24
CA ALA A 164 2.75 -14.34 11.35
C ALA A 164 3.08 -13.67 12.69
N PRO A 165 2.44 -14.07 13.82
CA PRO A 165 2.72 -13.52 15.15
C PRO A 165 4.19 -13.61 15.56
N GLU A 166 4.87 -14.69 15.17
CA GLU A 166 6.30 -14.89 15.44
C GLU A 166 7.18 -13.83 14.77
N GLN A 167 6.84 -13.42 13.54
CA GLN A 167 7.55 -12.38 12.80
C GLN A 167 7.39 -11.00 13.46
N LEU A 168 6.19 -10.71 14.00
CA LEU A 168 5.95 -9.49 14.79
C LEU A 168 6.85 -9.45 16.03
N SER A 169 6.90 -10.55 16.79
CA SER A 169 7.73 -10.64 17.99
C SER A 169 9.21 -10.51 17.69
N GLN A 170 9.70 -11.14 16.62
CA GLN A 170 11.09 -11.03 16.17
C GLN A 170 11.44 -9.62 15.74
N TYR A 171 10.57 -8.96 14.95
CA TYR A 171 10.77 -7.58 14.52
C TYR A 171 10.79 -6.61 15.71
N ALA A 172 9.87 -6.74 16.67
CA ALA A 172 9.83 -5.93 17.88
C ALA A 172 11.12 -6.05 18.68
N ALA A 173 11.66 -7.28 18.87
CA ALA A 173 12.92 -7.53 19.57
C ALA A 173 14.11 -6.88 18.85
N GLN A 174 14.16 -6.91 17.52
CA GLN A 174 15.21 -6.25 16.73
C GLN A 174 15.20 -4.73 16.91
N GLN A 175 14.02 -4.10 16.92
CA GLN A 175 13.87 -2.66 17.13
C GLN A 175 14.35 -2.23 18.52
N SER A 176 14.05 -3.01 19.55
CA SER A 176 14.49 -2.75 20.94
C SER A 176 16.02 -2.78 21.07
N ASN A 177 16.71 -3.63 20.33
CA ASN A 177 18.17 -3.75 20.34
C ASN A 177 18.89 -2.61 19.58
N ILE A 178 18.24 -1.95 18.63
CA ILE A 178 18.80 -0.82 17.87
C ILE A 178 18.66 0.50 18.66
N GLY A 179 17.65 0.61 19.51
CA GLY A 179 17.38 1.80 20.34
C GLY A 179 18.26 1.95 21.60
N ILE A 180 19.15 0.99 21.88
CA ILE A 180 20.04 0.98 23.06
C ILE A 180 21.48 1.44 22.72
N ARG A 181 21.73 2.04 21.56
CA ARG A 181 23.06 2.58 21.23
C ARG A 181 23.04 4.09 21.13
#